data_0f341540df064588eea01c918babe466
#
_entry.id   0f341540df064588eea01c918babe466
#
_cell.length_a   1.000
_cell.length_b   1.000
_cell.length_c   1.000
_cell.angle_alpha   90.00
_cell.angle_beta   90.00
_cell.angle_gamma   90.00
#
_symmetry.space_group_name_H-M   'P 1'
#
loop_
_entity.id
_entity.type
_entity.pdbx_description
1 polymer ?
#
loop_
_entity_poly.entity_id
_entity_poly.type
_entity_poly.pdbx_seq_one_letter_code
_entity_poly.pdbx_strand_id
1 'polypeptide(L)'
;MFLAAGFLALASVGCGKRHSAKKLVENFIDEHAQLSSVSITDVGKLDSTDRVDNSTINALQADVKNGGLYKPDTKFGQRPANTKTLLMIRVTLETKDEKGEKKPYKQTFYLDPELTSVVAVKTN
;
A
#
# COMPACT_ATOMS: atom_id res chain seq x y z
N MET A 1 0.38 31.61 -13.14
CA MET A 1 -0.80 30.81 -12.84
C MET A 1 -0.45 29.41 -12.35
N PHE A 2 0.30 28.66 -13.10
CA PHE A 2 0.70 27.32 -12.65
C PHE A 2 1.52 27.32 -11.38
N LEU A 3 2.37 28.31 -11.19
CA LEU A 3 3.20 28.38 -10.00
C LEU A 3 2.36 28.54 -8.74
N ALA A 4 1.36 29.42 -8.79
CA ALA A 4 0.48 29.62 -7.66
C ALA A 4 -0.34 28.36 -7.38
N ALA A 5 -0.88 27.76 -8.42
CA ALA A 5 -1.62 26.53 -8.28
C ALA A 5 -0.72 25.39 -7.78
N GLY A 6 0.51 25.31 -8.27
CA GLY A 6 1.47 24.34 -7.82
C GLY A 6 1.85 24.50 -6.35
N PHE A 7 1.96 25.75 -5.93
CA PHE A 7 2.29 26.05 -4.56
C PHE A 7 1.16 25.67 -3.60
N LEU A 8 -0.06 26.01 -3.97
CA LEU A 8 -1.22 25.59 -3.20
C LEU A 8 -1.36 24.07 -3.17
N ALA A 9 -1.04 23.44 -4.30
CA ALA A 9 -1.03 21.98 -4.36
C ALA A 9 -0.03 21.39 -3.37
N LEU A 10 1.10 22.04 -3.16
CA LEU A 10 2.06 21.58 -2.16
C LEU A 10 1.48 21.63 -0.75
N ALA A 11 0.75 22.68 -0.42
CA ALA A 11 0.12 22.78 0.88
C ALA A 11 -0.92 21.67 1.11
N SER A 12 -1.64 21.27 0.06
CA SER A 12 -2.66 20.26 0.14
C SER A 12 -2.18 18.87 -0.29
N VAL A 13 -0.97 18.77 -0.82
CA VAL A 13 -0.39 17.54 -1.36
C VAL A 13 -0.32 16.45 -0.28
N GLY A 14 -0.01 16.83 0.97
CA GLY A 14 0.01 15.85 2.06
C GLY A 14 -1.32 15.12 2.20
N CYS A 15 -2.43 15.87 2.25
CA CYS A 15 -3.77 15.28 2.34
C CYS A 15 -4.18 14.60 1.03
N GLY A 16 -3.89 15.23 -0.11
CA GLY A 16 -4.20 14.66 -1.41
C GLY A 16 -3.42 13.38 -1.69
N LYS A 17 -2.15 13.36 -1.35
CA LYS A 17 -1.33 12.15 -1.51
C LYS A 17 -1.78 11.04 -0.58
N ARG A 18 -2.12 11.35 0.65
CA ARG A 18 -2.63 10.35 1.58
C ARG A 18 -3.94 9.76 1.07
N HIS A 19 -4.82 10.57 0.54
CA HIS A 19 -6.07 10.11 -0.05
C HIS A 19 -5.80 9.21 -1.25
N SER A 20 -4.89 9.59 -2.13
CA SER A 20 -4.50 8.79 -3.29
C SER A 20 -3.87 7.47 -2.86
N ALA A 21 -3.02 7.51 -1.83
CA ALA A 21 -2.41 6.30 -1.28
C ALA A 21 -3.47 5.36 -0.71
N LYS A 22 -4.44 5.89 0.02
CA LYS A 22 -5.54 5.12 0.57
C LYS A 22 -6.35 4.46 -0.54
N LYS A 23 -6.67 5.20 -1.60
CA LYS A 23 -7.39 4.66 -2.77
C LYS A 23 -6.61 3.54 -3.44
N LEU A 24 -5.32 3.73 -3.58
CA LEU A 24 -4.45 2.73 -4.18
C LEU A 24 -4.44 1.44 -3.36
N VAL A 25 -4.38 1.56 -2.04
CA VAL A 25 -4.44 0.42 -1.14
C VAL A 25 -5.81 -0.27 -1.22
N GLU A 26 -6.88 0.50 -1.20
CA GLU A 26 -8.24 -0.04 -1.32
C GLU A 26 -8.40 -0.84 -2.61
N ASN A 27 -7.95 -0.29 -3.72
CA ASN A 27 -8.04 -0.96 -5.01
C ASN A 27 -7.18 -2.24 -5.05
N PHE A 28 -6.00 -2.18 -4.46
CA PHE A 28 -5.13 -3.35 -4.38
C PHE A 28 -5.80 -4.48 -3.59
N ILE A 29 -6.38 -4.15 -2.46
CA ILE A 29 -7.07 -5.13 -1.62
C ILE A 29 -8.29 -5.70 -2.36
N ASP A 30 -9.09 -4.85 -2.98
CA ASP A 30 -10.27 -5.29 -3.74
C ASP A 30 -9.89 -6.23 -4.87
N GLU A 31 -8.77 -5.97 -5.54
CA GLU A 31 -8.34 -6.74 -6.69
C GLU A 31 -7.63 -8.04 -6.31
N HIS A 32 -6.85 -8.02 -5.23
CA HIS A 32 -5.92 -9.10 -4.92
C HIS A 32 -6.20 -9.87 -3.64
N ALA A 33 -7.10 -9.42 -2.78
CA ALA A 33 -7.43 -10.17 -1.56
C ALA A 33 -8.07 -11.50 -1.92
N GLN A 34 -7.58 -12.56 -1.28
CA GLN A 34 -8.10 -13.90 -1.51
C GLN A 34 -9.40 -14.13 -0.74
N LEU A 35 -9.54 -13.49 0.41
CA LEU A 35 -10.73 -13.59 1.23
C LEU A 35 -11.77 -12.57 0.80
N SER A 36 -13.04 -12.96 0.84
CA SER A 36 -14.13 -12.10 0.40
C SER A 36 -14.51 -11.02 1.41
N SER A 37 -14.18 -11.22 2.68
CA SER A 37 -14.56 -10.30 3.75
C SER A 37 -13.32 -9.64 4.34
N VAL A 38 -12.79 -8.66 3.62
CA VAL A 38 -11.65 -7.86 4.09
C VAL A 38 -12.09 -6.42 4.12
N SER A 39 -11.90 -5.77 5.26
CA SER A 39 -12.20 -4.34 5.40
C SER A 39 -11.04 -3.61 6.04
N ILE A 40 -10.86 -2.36 5.63
CA ILE A 40 -9.88 -1.47 6.23
C ILE A 40 -10.54 -0.81 7.44
N THR A 41 -9.92 -0.99 8.62
CA THR A 41 -10.45 -0.41 9.85
C THR A 41 -9.65 0.79 10.32
N ASP A 42 -8.41 0.95 9.86
CA ASP A 42 -7.59 2.10 10.21
C ASP A 42 -6.56 2.35 9.13
N VAL A 43 -6.27 3.62 8.89
CA VAL A 43 -5.26 4.07 7.93
C VAL A 43 -4.36 5.06 8.63
N GLY A 44 -3.07 4.75 8.70
CA GLY A 44 -2.08 5.64 9.26
C GLY A 44 -1.73 6.80 8.34
N LYS A 45 -0.71 7.53 8.69
CA LYS A 45 -0.24 8.64 7.86
C LYS A 45 0.70 8.13 6.77
N LEU A 46 0.75 8.87 5.68
CA LEU A 46 1.67 8.60 4.58
C LEU A 46 3.05 9.09 4.96
N ASP A 47 4.04 8.27 4.73
CA ASP A 47 5.43 8.58 5.02
C ASP A 47 6.29 8.13 3.82
N SER A 48 7.59 8.36 3.89
CA SER A 48 8.51 7.94 2.84
C SER A 48 9.70 7.22 3.43
N THR A 49 10.34 6.37 2.63
CA THR A 49 11.54 5.65 3.03
C THR A 49 12.44 5.44 1.81
N ASP A 50 13.75 5.46 2.04
CA ASP A 50 14.73 5.10 1.03
C ASP A 50 15.56 3.88 1.45
N ARG A 51 15.10 3.17 2.48
CA ARG A 51 15.83 2.05 3.09
C ARG A 51 15.40 0.67 2.62
N VAL A 52 14.45 0.61 1.69
CA VAL A 52 13.95 -0.66 1.18
C VAL A 52 14.61 -0.91 -0.17
N ASP A 53 15.51 -1.87 -0.23
CA ASP A 53 16.21 -2.21 -1.47
C ASP A 53 15.40 -3.22 -2.31
N ASN A 54 15.86 -3.47 -3.52
CA ASN A 54 15.15 -4.37 -4.44
C ASN A 54 15.11 -5.81 -3.93
N SER A 55 16.12 -6.25 -3.22
CA SER A 55 16.14 -7.57 -2.61
C SER A 55 15.02 -7.72 -1.58
N THR A 56 14.83 -6.71 -0.75
CA THR A 56 13.75 -6.68 0.23
C THR A 56 12.39 -6.64 -0.46
N ILE A 57 12.25 -5.82 -1.50
CA ILE A 57 11.01 -5.77 -2.28
C ILE A 57 10.65 -7.15 -2.82
N ASN A 58 11.61 -7.84 -3.41
CA ASN A 58 11.39 -9.17 -3.98
C ASN A 58 10.97 -10.17 -2.91
N ALA A 59 11.60 -10.13 -1.75
CA ALA A 59 11.26 -11.01 -0.64
C ALA A 59 9.85 -10.74 -0.13
N LEU A 60 9.48 -9.47 0.02
CA LEU A 60 8.14 -9.10 0.47
C LEU A 60 7.06 -9.53 -0.53
N GLN A 61 7.32 -9.38 -1.82
CA GLN A 61 6.40 -9.82 -2.86
C GLN A 61 6.19 -11.33 -2.81
N ALA A 62 7.25 -12.09 -2.60
CA ALA A 62 7.16 -13.54 -2.47
C ALA A 62 6.35 -13.93 -1.23
N ASP A 63 6.57 -13.26 -0.11
CA ASP A 63 5.85 -13.52 1.13
C ASP A 63 4.34 -13.26 0.96
N VAL A 64 3.97 -12.21 0.25
CA VAL A 64 2.57 -11.90 -0.03
C VAL A 64 1.91 -13.02 -0.83
N LYS A 65 2.59 -13.50 -1.85
CA LYS A 65 2.05 -14.55 -2.73
C LYS A 65 1.88 -15.88 -1.99
N ASN A 66 2.65 -16.10 -0.94
CA ASN A 66 2.60 -17.34 -0.16
C ASN A 66 1.81 -17.21 1.15
N GLY A 67 1.37 -16.00 1.49
CA GLY A 67 0.79 -15.74 2.80
C GLY A 67 -0.68 -16.10 2.97
N GLY A 68 -1.41 -16.33 1.90
CA GLY A 68 -2.81 -16.74 1.97
C GLY A 68 -3.83 -15.61 2.10
N LEU A 69 -3.41 -14.41 2.50
CA LEU A 69 -4.31 -13.25 2.58
C LEU A 69 -4.59 -12.67 1.19
N TYR A 70 -3.62 -12.72 0.32
CA TYR A 70 -3.72 -12.26 -1.07
C TYR A 70 -3.57 -13.44 -2.02
N LYS A 71 -4.09 -13.26 -3.24
CA LYS A 71 -4.01 -14.30 -4.26
C LYS A 71 -2.56 -14.57 -4.66
N PRO A 72 -2.22 -15.83 -5.00
CA PRO A 72 -0.85 -16.16 -5.44
C PRO A 72 -0.41 -15.42 -6.70
N ASP A 73 -1.36 -15.00 -7.54
CA ASP A 73 -1.08 -14.26 -8.76
C ASP A 73 -1.11 -12.74 -8.56
N THR A 74 -1.03 -12.27 -7.34
CA THR A 74 -1.00 -10.84 -7.01
C THR A 74 0.10 -10.14 -7.80
N LYS A 75 -0.28 -9.05 -8.44
CA LYS A 75 0.63 -8.25 -9.26
C LYS A 75 1.05 -6.99 -8.52
N PHE A 76 2.33 -6.71 -8.59
CA PHE A 76 2.92 -5.53 -7.98
C PHE A 76 3.46 -4.60 -9.07
N GLY A 77 3.48 -3.32 -8.77
CA GLY A 77 4.22 -2.37 -9.59
C GLY A 77 5.69 -2.38 -9.24
N GLN A 78 6.43 -1.51 -9.89
CA GLN A 78 7.87 -1.39 -9.70
C GLN A 78 8.23 0.01 -9.25
N ARG A 79 9.24 0.08 -8.37
CA ARG A 79 9.84 1.35 -8.05
C ARG A 79 10.64 1.82 -9.26
N PRO A 80 10.51 3.12 -9.65
CA PRO A 80 11.32 3.65 -10.75
C PRO A 80 12.82 3.45 -10.48
N ALA A 81 13.56 3.13 -11.55
CA ALA A 81 14.98 2.82 -11.41
C ALA A 81 15.84 4.02 -10.98
N ASN A 82 15.31 5.23 -11.17
CA ASN A 82 16.04 6.47 -10.87
C ASN A 82 15.84 6.97 -9.44
N THR A 83 15.18 6.20 -8.60
CA THR A 83 14.95 6.62 -7.21
C THR A 83 15.05 5.43 -6.27
N LYS A 84 15.46 5.71 -5.04
CA LYS A 84 15.42 4.74 -3.95
C LYS A 84 14.21 4.94 -3.06
N THR A 85 13.43 5.98 -3.31
CA THR A 85 12.32 6.36 -2.47
C THR A 85 11.09 5.49 -2.74
N LEU A 86 10.46 5.04 -1.68
CA LEU A 86 9.11 4.50 -1.69
C LEU A 86 8.28 5.30 -0.71
N LEU A 87 7.01 5.45 -1.02
CA LEU A 87 6.06 5.93 -0.04
C LEU A 87 5.55 4.74 0.75
N MET A 88 5.17 4.97 2.00
CA MET A 88 4.67 3.90 2.86
C MET A 88 3.49 4.39 3.66
N ILE A 89 2.53 3.50 3.84
CA ILE A 89 1.34 3.77 4.64
C ILE A 89 0.98 2.51 5.40
N ARG A 90 0.72 2.66 6.69
CA ARG A 90 0.28 1.55 7.53
C ARG A 90 -1.22 1.47 7.54
N VAL A 91 -1.72 0.26 7.40
CA VAL A 91 -3.15 0.01 7.31
C VAL A 91 -3.49 -1.17 8.22
N THR A 92 -4.57 -1.05 8.95
CA THR A 92 -5.11 -2.18 9.69
C THR A 92 -6.28 -2.74 8.91
N LEU A 93 -6.24 -4.03 8.64
CA LEU A 93 -7.28 -4.77 7.96
C LEU A 93 -7.98 -5.68 8.96
N GLU A 94 -9.24 -5.96 8.70
CA GLU A 94 -9.98 -6.92 9.45
C GLU A 94 -10.60 -7.93 8.48
N THR A 95 -10.39 -9.22 8.77
CA THR A 95 -10.99 -10.29 7.99
C THR A 95 -12.01 -11.02 8.86
N LYS A 96 -12.98 -11.64 8.22
CA LYS A 96 -13.91 -12.55 8.89
C LYS A 96 -13.71 -13.95 8.34
N ASP A 97 -13.67 -14.92 9.23
CA ASP A 97 -13.67 -16.32 8.81
C ASP A 97 -15.11 -16.82 8.60
N GLU A 98 -15.23 -18.10 8.27
CA GLU A 98 -16.55 -18.72 8.01
C GLU A 98 -17.47 -18.70 9.22
N LYS A 99 -16.90 -18.63 10.41
CA LYS A 99 -17.66 -18.58 11.67
C LYS A 99 -17.99 -17.16 12.09
N GLY A 100 -17.58 -16.16 11.29
CA GLY A 100 -17.80 -14.77 11.61
C GLY A 100 -16.78 -14.20 12.59
N GLU A 101 -15.74 -14.93 12.92
CA GLU A 101 -14.68 -14.43 13.78
C GLU A 101 -13.81 -13.44 13.03
N LYS A 102 -13.55 -12.31 13.68
CA LYS A 102 -12.76 -11.24 13.11
C LYS A 102 -11.29 -11.41 13.47
N LYS A 103 -10.43 -11.19 12.48
CA LYS A 103 -8.99 -11.27 12.69
C LYS A 103 -8.34 -10.01 12.14
N PRO A 104 -7.61 -9.26 12.97
CA PRO A 104 -6.91 -8.05 12.51
C PRO A 104 -5.56 -8.39 11.91
N TYR A 105 -5.17 -7.61 10.91
CA TYR A 105 -3.84 -7.64 10.31
C TYR A 105 -3.34 -6.22 10.20
N LYS A 106 -2.12 -5.99 10.63
CA LYS A 106 -1.44 -4.71 10.45
C LYS A 106 -0.44 -4.87 9.33
N GLN A 107 -0.57 -4.02 8.32
CA GLN A 107 0.27 -4.11 7.13
C GLN A 107 0.86 -2.75 6.78
N THR A 108 2.08 -2.77 6.26
CA THR A 108 2.70 -1.61 5.68
C THR A 108 2.69 -1.78 4.17
N PHE A 109 2.07 -0.84 3.48
CA PHE A 109 2.04 -0.82 2.01
C PHE A 109 3.13 0.11 1.52
N TYR A 110 3.97 -0.39 0.65
CA TYR A 110 5.01 0.38 -0.02
C TYR A 110 4.54 0.71 -1.42
N LEU A 111 4.55 1.99 -1.75
CA LEU A 111 3.98 2.53 -2.97
C LEU A 111 5.07 3.25 -3.75
N ASP A 112 4.95 3.29 -5.07
CA ASP A 112 5.87 4.11 -5.86
C ASP A 112 5.64 5.60 -5.55
N PRO A 113 6.67 6.45 -5.74
CA PRO A 113 6.56 7.87 -5.37
C PRO A 113 5.47 8.64 -6.11
N GLU A 114 5.07 8.16 -7.28
CA GLU A 114 4.02 8.80 -8.08
C GLU A 114 2.62 8.28 -7.75
N LEU A 115 2.54 7.33 -6.82
CA LEU A 115 1.26 6.73 -6.37
C LEU A 115 0.47 6.09 -7.50
N THR A 116 1.17 5.34 -8.34
CA THR A 116 0.54 4.60 -9.45
C THR A 116 0.33 3.13 -9.14
N SER A 117 1.10 2.58 -8.20
CA SER A 117 1.02 1.15 -7.90
C SER A 117 1.51 0.81 -6.51
N VAL A 118 1.07 -0.33 -6.02
CA VAL A 118 1.61 -0.96 -4.81
C VAL A 118 2.82 -1.79 -5.22
N VAL A 119 3.96 -1.51 -4.61
CA VAL A 119 5.23 -2.17 -4.92
C VAL A 119 5.45 -3.38 -4.02
N ALA A 120 5.10 -3.27 -2.77
CA ALA A 120 5.27 -4.36 -1.81
C ALA A 120 4.33 -4.19 -0.63
N VAL A 121 4.09 -5.25 0.09
CA VAL A 121 3.31 -5.24 1.33
C VAL A 121 4.06 -6.03 2.37
N LYS A 122 4.16 -5.47 3.56
CA LYS A 122 4.78 -6.13 4.71
C LYS A 122 3.72 -6.36 5.77
N THR A 123 3.58 -7.61 6.21
CA THR A 123 2.71 -7.93 7.35
C THR A 123 3.51 -7.72 8.64
N ASN A 124 3.00 -6.88 9.49
CA ASN A 124 3.64 -6.55 10.76
C ASN A 124 3.23 -7.49 11.89
#